data_7ba44c303e5aa1278432ffa445f9a0ba
#
_entry.id   7ba44c303e5aa1278432ffa445f9a0ba
#
_cell.length_a   1.000
_cell.length_b   1.000
_cell.length_c   1.000
_cell.angle_alpha   90.00
_cell.angle_beta   90.00
_cell.angle_gamma   90.00
#
_symmetry.space_group_name_H-M   'P 1'
#
loop_
_entity.id
_entity.type
_entity.pdbx_description
1 polymer ?
#
loop_
_entity_poly.entity_id
_entity_poly.type
_entity_poly.pdbx_seq_one_letter_code
_entity_poly.pdbx_strand_id
1 'polypeptide(L)'
;MRMVKPMLMKPLLLAPLLLAAVPAQAALYITVVQGLGGAADYQQQFDEQSKVISAAAKTLTSDDKLTEFSGDAATRAALLAHFAQLNQNMGEDDRAALYLIGHGSFDGEEYKFNLPGPDMTAQDIKSLLDALPGRNHFVLNTSSTSGAMVELITGVPAPRDDAEAPADSSTDKYLLVAATRNGNERNATHFGRYFAEALSSEDADINKNNNISVQEAYDYAALQVEAYFTDAGSLATEHSQLRGSGAAQFSLSRLNAIELAPDADPLIAQLLEERQALDTQVEELQLRRSELGNTEYLRQLQELILRTAELTERIEAAQGTSGAGQ
;
A
#
# COMPACT_ATOMS: atom_id res chain seq x y z
N MET A 1 16.35 36.01 -76.81
CA MET A 1 16.64 34.68 -76.23
C MET A 1 16.85 34.89 -74.73
N ARG A 2 15.77 34.69 -73.93
CA ARG A 2 15.83 34.89 -72.46
C ARG A 2 16.11 33.54 -71.80
N MET A 3 17.25 33.44 -71.14
CA MET A 3 17.63 32.26 -70.33
C MET A 3 16.85 32.23 -69.04
N VAL A 4 16.07 31.17 -68.80
CA VAL A 4 15.39 30.86 -67.56
C VAL A 4 16.36 30.09 -66.65
N LYS A 5 16.65 30.63 -65.45
CA LYS A 5 17.44 29.94 -64.45
C LYS A 5 16.59 28.91 -63.73
N PRO A 6 17.11 27.67 -63.50
CA PRO A 6 16.40 26.67 -62.70
C PRO A 6 16.42 27.06 -61.21
N MET A 7 15.24 27.01 -60.63
CA MET A 7 15.01 27.18 -59.17
C MET A 7 15.35 25.90 -58.44
N LEU A 8 16.43 25.89 -57.64
CA LEU A 8 16.84 24.75 -56.81
C LEU A 8 15.90 24.65 -55.59
N MET A 9 15.03 23.67 -55.57
CA MET A 9 14.25 23.30 -54.40
C MET A 9 15.17 22.59 -53.39
N LYS A 10 15.34 23.22 -52.22
CA LYS A 10 16.01 22.59 -51.06
C LYS A 10 15.10 21.51 -50.46
N PRO A 11 15.59 20.27 -50.23
CA PRO A 11 14.80 19.26 -49.52
C PRO A 11 14.58 19.70 -48.08
N LEU A 12 13.31 19.71 -47.67
CA LEU A 12 12.89 19.91 -46.26
C LEU A 12 13.17 18.60 -45.51
N LEU A 13 14.25 18.56 -44.73
CA LEU A 13 14.56 17.45 -43.82
C LEU A 13 13.52 17.44 -42.69
N LEU A 14 12.56 16.53 -42.79
CA LEU A 14 11.64 16.21 -41.70
C LEU A 14 12.45 15.41 -40.66
N ALA A 15 12.86 16.05 -39.55
CA ALA A 15 13.44 15.38 -38.41
C ALA A 15 12.34 14.52 -37.75
N PRO A 16 12.57 13.22 -37.49
CA PRO A 16 11.63 12.42 -36.73
C PRO A 16 11.56 12.98 -35.30
N LEU A 17 10.36 13.38 -34.88
CA LEU A 17 10.05 13.70 -33.48
C LEU A 17 10.10 12.37 -32.71
N LEU A 18 11.21 12.10 -32.05
CA LEU A 18 11.30 11.03 -31.06
C LEU A 18 10.40 11.44 -29.89
N LEU A 19 9.18 10.91 -29.86
CA LEU A 19 8.40 10.89 -28.62
C LEU A 19 9.21 10.04 -27.63
N ALA A 20 9.87 10.70 -26.69
CA ALA A 20 10.37 10.03 -25.50
C ALA A 20 9.14 9.44 -24.78
N ALA A 21 9.01 8.11 -24.76
CA ALA A 21 8.04 7.45 -23.93
C ALA A 21 8.42 7.81 -22.48
N VAL A 22 7.59 8.62 -21.82
CA VAL A 22 7.68 8.79 -20.38
C VAL A 22 7.40 7.43 -19.78
N PRO A 23 8.31 6.82 -18.99
CA PRO A 23 8.03 5.55 -18.34
C PRO A 23 6.73 5.72 -17.54
N ALA A 24 5.78 4.83 -17.76
CA ALA A 24 4.58 4.78 -16.93
C ALA A 24 5.04 4.54 -15.49
N GLN A 25 4.66 5.44 -14.59
CA GLN A 25 4.98 5.32 -13.18
C GLN A 25 4.15 4.16 -12.61
N ALA A 26 4.78 3.28 -11.82
CA ALA A 26 4.08 2.21 -11.13
C ALA A 26 2.97 2.77 -10.25
N ALA A 27 1.78 2.22 -10.37
CA ALA A 27 0.61 2.65 -9.62
C ALA A 27 0.36 1.74 -8.41
N LEU A 28 -0.18 2.34 -7.34
CA LEU A 28 -0.66 1.59 -6.18
C LEU A 28 -2.20 1.60 -6.19
N TYR A 29 -2.80 0.42 -6.35
CA TYR A 29 -4.24 0.21 -6.27
C TYR A 29 -4.60 -0.25 -4.86
N ILE A 30 -5.50 0.48 -4.19
CA ILE A 30 -5.87 0.21 -2.80
C ILE A 30 -7.33 -0.21 -2.72
N THR A 31 -7.58 -1.33 -2.07
CA THR A 31 -8.92 -1.85 -1.81
C THR A 31 -9.12 -2.00 -0.31
N VAL A 32 -10.09 -1.28 0.25
CA VAL A 32 -10.49 -1.38 1.66
C VAL A 32 -11.82 -2.12 1.74
N VAL A 33 -11.85 -3.21 2.48
CA VAL A 33 -13.03 -4.05 2.64
C VAL A 33 -13.41 -4.12 4.10
N GLN A 34 -14.58 -3.59 4.41
CA GLN A 34 -15.19 -3.69 5.72
C GLN A 34 -16.24 -4.79 5.70
N GLY A 35 -15.98 -5.85 6.46
CA GLY A 35 -16.92 -6.95 6.65
C GLY A 35 -18.05 -6.63 7.62
N LEU A 36 -18.86 -7.63 7.94
CA LEU A 36 -19.97 -7.51 8.88
C LEU A 36 -19.47 -7.24 10.31
N GLY A 37 -20.00 -6.21 10.96
CA GLY A 37 -19.72 -5.89 12.36
C GLY A 37 -20.49 -6.80 13.34
N GLY A 38 -21.67 -7.27 12.96
CA GLY A 38 -22.56 -8.07 13.81
C GLY A 38 -23.17 -7.26 14.96
N ALA A 39 -22.37 -6.79 15.92
CA ALA A 39 -22.80 -5.90 16.99
C ALA A 39 -22.44 -4.44 16.70
N ALA A 40 -23.18 -3.49 17.30
CA ALA A 40 -23.00 -2.06 17.05
C ALA A 40 -21.58 -1.56 17.40
N ASP A 41 -21.02 -2.06 18.49
CA ASP A 41 -19.68 -1.65 18.95
C ASP A 41 -18.60 -2.08 17.97
N TYR A 42 -18.69 -3.29 17.39
CA TYR A 42 -17.76 -3.75 16.35
C TYR A 42 -17.96 -3.00 15.05
N GLN A 43 -19.21 -2.70 14.69
CA GLN A 43 -19.49 -1.91 13.49
C GLN A 43 -18.83 -0.54 13.59
N GLN A 44 -19.00 0.17 14.71
CA GLN A 44 -18.36 1.45 14.95
C GLN A 44 -16.83 1.35 14.88
N GLN A 45 -16.24 0.32 15.51
CA GLN A 45 -14.81 0.10 15.49
C GLN A 45 -14.27 -0.12 14.06
N PHE A 46 -14.99 -0.89 13.25
CA PHE A 46 -14.60 -1.14 11.87
C PHE A 46 -14.78 0.10 10.98
N ASP A 47 -15.84 0.89 11.21
CA ASP A 47 -16.07 2.18 10.54
C ASP A 47 -14.89 3.15 10.81
N GLU A 48 -14.45 3.25 12.07
CA GLU A 48 -13.32 4.09 12.48
C GLU A 48 -12.01 3.63 11.82
N GLN A 49 -11.71 2.33 11.85
CA GLN A 49 -10.51 1.76 11.22
C GLN A 49 -10.51 1.99 9.70
N SER A 50 -11.62 1.68 9.03
CA SER A 50 -11.77 1.87 7.59
C SER A 50 -11.58 3.32 7.19
N LYS A 51 -12.15 4.25 7.94
CA LYS A 51 -12.02 5.69 7.72
C LYS A 51 -10.56 6.17 7.81
N VAL A 52 -9.82 5.72 8.83
CA VAL A 52 -8.41 6.10 9.02
C VAL A 52 -7.55 5.51 7.90
N ILE A 53 -7.75 4.23 7.57
CA ILE A 53 -7.01 3.56 6.50
C ILE A 53 -7.29 4.22 5.14
N SER A 54 -8.54 4.57 4.84
CA SER A 54 -8.89 5.26 3.59
C SER A 54 -8.30 6.68 3.52
N ALA A 55 -8.25 7.39 4.64
CA ALA A 55 -7.58 8.69 4.70
C ALA A 55 -6.07 8.56 4.44
N ALA A 56 -5.42 7.56 5.04
CA ALA A 56 -4.01 7.25 4.79
C ALA A 56 -3.77 6.87 3.32
N ALA A 57 -4.62 6.03 2.73
CA ALA A 57 -4.54 5.62 1.33
C ALA A 57 -4.54 6.81 0.36
N LYS A 58 -5.35 7.83 0.62
CA LYS A 58 -5.42 9.07 -0.19
C LYS A 58 -4.13 9.88 -0.20
N THR A 59 -3.24 9.64 0.75
CA THR A 59 -1.91 10.27 0.76
C THR A 59 -0.94 9.61 -0.23
N LEU A 60 -1.27 8.42 -0.73
CA LEU A 60 -0.40 7.59 -1.57
C LEU A 60 -0.88 7.46 -3.01
N THR A 61 -2.20 7.50 -3.22
CA THR A 61 -2.79 7.22 -4.52
C THR A 61 -3.96 8.14 -4.82
N SER A 62 -4.32 8.25 -6.09
CA SER A 62 -5.47 9.04 -6.54
C SER A 62 -6.80 8.30 -6.26
N ASP A 63 -7.88 9.06 -6.16
CA ASP A 63 -9.21 8.54 -5.84
C ASP A 63 -9.70 7.45 -6.81
N ASP A 64 -9.28 7.47 -8.07
CA ASP A 64 -9.63 6.46 -9.07
C ASP A 64 -8.96 5.09 -8.84
N LYS A 65 -7.95 5.03 -7.96
CA LYS A 65 -7.23 3.81 -7.57
C LYS A 65 -7.53 3.35 -6.14
N LEU A 66 -8.35 4.10 -5.41
CA LEU A 66 -8.87 3.70 -4.10
C LEU A 66 -10.31 3.20 -4.26
N THR A 67 -10.56 1.97 -3.84
CA THR A 67 -11.91 1.38 -3.84
C THR A 67 -12.27 0.89 -2.46
N GLU A 68 -13.45 1.29 -1.99
CA GLU A 68 -13.96 0.94 -0.66
C GLU A 68 -15.22 0.09 -0.80
N PHE A 69 -15.26 -1.01 -0.05
CA PHE A 69 -16.43 -1.89 0.07
C PHE A 69 -16.89 -1.92 1.52
N SER A 70 -18.14 -1.56 1.76
CA SER A 70 -18.78 -1.60 3.09
C SER A 70 -20.28 -1.89 2.98
N GLY A 71 -20.89 -2.31 4.09
CA GLY A 71 -22.32 -2.61 4.14
C GLY A 71 -22.72 -3.64 3.08
N ASP A 72 -23.92 -3.47 2.49
CA ASP A 72 -24.47 -4.40 1.50
C ASP A 72 -23.65 -4.49 0.19
N ALA A 73 -22.76 -3.54 -0.06
CA ALA A 73 -21.88 -3.56 -1.24
C ALA A 73 -20.65 -4.47 -1.06
N ALA A 74 -20.26 -4.77 0.17
CA ALA A 74 -19.08 -5.59 0.49
C ALA A 74 -19.39 -7.10 0.31
N THR A 75 -19.73 -7.51 -0.88
CA THR A 75 -20.03 -8.92 -1.17
C THR A 75 -18.85 -9.63 -1.85
N ARG A 76 -18.75 -10.96 -1.63
CA ARG A 76 -17.77 -11.80 -2.33
C ARG A 76 -17.83 -11.59 -3.86
N ALA A 77 -19.03 -11.52 -4.43
CA ALA A 77 -19.20 -11.34 -5.87
C ALA A 77 -18.67 -9.98 -6.36
N ALA A 78 -18.90 -8.90 -5.61
CA ALA A 78 -18.39 -7.57 -5.93
C ALA A 78 -16.84 -7.53 -5.87
N LEU A 79 -16.25 -8.16 -4.86
CA LEU A 79 -14.79 -8.25 -4.73
C LEU A 79 -14.16 -9.06 -5.88
N LEU A 80 -14.72 -10.21 -6.23
CA LEU A 80 -14.27 -11.00 -7.37
C LEU A 80 -14.32 -10.20 -8.68
N ALA A 81 -15.39 -9.46 -8.92
CA ALA A 81 -15.55 -8.61 -10.11
C ALA A 81 -14.53 -7.45 -10.11
N HIS A 82 -14.32 -6.79 -8.97
CA HIS A 82 -13.35 -5.71 -8.82
C HIS A 82 -11.92 -6.18 -9.13
N PHE A 83 -11.47 -7.28 -8.53
CA PHE A 83 -10.13 -7.82 -8.78
C PHE A 83 -9.94 -8.32 -10.22
N ALA A 84 -11.00 -8.83 -10.86
CA ALA A 84 -10.95 -9.14 -12.29
C ALA A 84 -10.73 -7.89 -13.15
N GLN A 85 -11.25 -6.72 -12.75
CA GLN A 85 -10.97 -5.44 -13.40
C GLN A 85 -9.55 -4.96 -13.10
N LEU A 86 -9.08 -5.06 -11.85
CA LEU A 86 -7.70 -4.73 -11.50
C LEU A 86 -6.70 -5.53 -12.34
N ASN A 87 -6.92 -6.84 -12.48
CA ASN A 87 -6.06 -7.70 -13.31
C ASN A 87 -5.98 -7.25 -14.77
N GLN A 88 -7.01 -6.60 -15.30
CA GLN A 88 -7.02 -6.06 -16.68
C GLN A 88 -6.33 -4.70 -16.78
N ASN A 89 -6.34 -3.92 -15.71
CA ASN A 89 -5.90 -2.52 -15.72
C ASN A 89 -4.47 -2.34 -15.19
N MET A 90 -3.98 -3.27 -14.36
CA MET A 90 -2.64 -3.20 -13.75
C MET A 90 -1.56 -3.68 -14.73
N GLY A 91 -0.41 -3.02 -14.69
CA GLY A 91 0.82 -3.44 -15.34
C GLY A 91 1.73 -4.28 -14.42
N GLU A 92 2.84 -4.75 -14.96
CA GLU A 92 3.81 -5.60 -14.24
C GLU A 92 4.56 -4.86 -13.11
N ASP A 93 4.63 -3.54 -13.17
CA ASP A 93 5.27 -2.71 -12.15
C ASP A 93 4.27 -2.21 -11.09
N ASP A 94 2.95 -2.37 -11.33
CA ASP A 94 1.91 -1.92 -10.41
C ASP A 94 1.79 -2.82 -9.19
N ARG A 95 1.34 -2.22 -8.09
CA ARG A 95 1.13 -2.91 -6.80
C ARG A 95 -0.31 -2.78 -6.36
N ALA A 96 -0.77 -3.74 -5.57
CA ALA A 96 -2.07 -3.70 -4.93
C ALA A 96 -1.93 -3.80 -3.41
N ALA A 97 -2.81 -3.10 -2.68
CA ALA A 97 -2.98 -3.22 -1.25
C ALA A 97 -4.43 -3.60 -0.95
N LEU A 98 -4.64 -4.68 -0.20
CA LEU A 98 -5.94 -5.17 0.24
C LEU A 98 -6.03 -5.10 1.76
N TYR A 99 -6.99 -4.34 2.27
CA TYR A 99 -7.28 -4.24 3.70
C TYR A 99 -8.58 -4.98 3.99
N LEU A 100 -8.53 -5.99 4.85
CA LEU A 100 -9.67 -6.77 5.33
C LEU A 100 -9.93 -6.42 6.79
N ILE A 101 -10.98 -5.64 7.05
CA ILE A 101 -11.36 -5.10 8.35
C ILE A 101 -12.70 -5.73 8.74
N GLY A 102 -12.70 -6.62 9.73
CA GLY A 102 -13.92 -7.35 10.05
C GLY A 102 -13.69 -8.57 10.93
N HIS A 103 -14.67 -9.44 10.93
CA HIS A 103 -14.60 -10.74 11.59
C HIS A 103 -14.13 -11.82 10.62
N GLY A 104 -13.43 -12.82 11.17
CA GLY A 104 -13.05 -14.03 10.46
C GLY A 104 -13.40 -15.29 11.26
N SER A 105 -13.50 -16.40 10.59
CA SER A 105 -13.74 -17.70 11.17
C SER A 105 -12.83 -18.75 10.54
N PHE A 106 -12.50 -19.77 11.34
CA PHE A 106 -11.72 -20.92 10.89
C PHE A 106 -12.29 -22.20 11.50
N ASP A 107 -12.66 -23.18 10.67
CA ASP A 107 -13.27 -24.44 11.08
C ASP A 107 -12.28 -25.60 11.29
N GLY A 108 -11.00 -25.36 11.06
CA GLY A 108 -9.91 -26.33 11.11
C GLY A 108 -9.34 -26.66 9.73
N GLU A 109 -10.04 -26.32 8.67
CA GLU A 109 -9.64 -26.57 7.28
C GLU A 109 -9.69 -25.29 6.43
N GLU A 110 -10.76 -24.47 6.57
CA GLU A 110 -10.99 -23.30 5.76
C GLU A 110 -11.09 -22.04 6.61
N TYR A 111 -10.34 -21.01 6.23
CA TYR A 111 -10.52 -19.65 6.74
C TYR A 111 -11.55 -18.90 5.90
N LYS A 112 -12.42 -18.13 6.58
CA LYS A 112 -13.45 -17.28 5.96
C LYS A 112 -13.42 -15.88 6.57
N PHE A 113 -13.42 -14.86 5.71
CA PHE A 113 -13.67 -13.47 6.07
C PHE A 113 -15.17 -13.19 5.88
N ASN A 114 -15.82 -12.69 6.94
CA ASN A 114 -17.28 -12.61 7.02
C ASN A 114 -17.82 -11.40 6.23
N LEU A 115 -18.60 -11.68 5.20
CA LEU A 115 -19.21 -10.69 4.30
C LEU A 115 -20.73 -10.86 4.25
N PRO A 116 -21.48 -9.85 3.77
CA PRO A 116 -22.87 -10.01 3.40
C PRO A 116 -23.04 -11.10 2.31
N GLY A 117 -23.83 -12.12 2.60
CA GLY A 117 -24.00 -13.28 1.72
C GLY A 117 -22.90 -14.33 1.92
N PRO A 118 -22.37 -14.93 0.85
CA PRO A 118 -21.25 -15.86 0.97
C PRO A 118 -19.97 -15.17 1.43
N ASP A 119 -19.31 -15.77 2.41
CA ASP A 119 -18.02 -15.31 2.91
C ASP A 119 -16.89 -15.47 1.87
N MET A 120 -15.80 -14.76 2.08
CA MET A 120 -14.60 -14.85 1.26
C MET A 120 -13.58 -15.80 1.91
N THR A 121 -13.18 -16.85 1.18
CA THR A 121 -12.24 -17.86 1.70
C THR A 121 -10.79 -17.42 1.50
N ALA A 122 -9.85 -18.05 2.24
CA ALA A 122 -8.41 -17.87 2.00
C ALA A 122 -8.04 -18.26 0.55
N GLN A 123 -8.68 -19.31 0.00
CA GLN A 123 -8.44 -19.72 -1.38
C GLN A 123 -8.93 -18.67 -2.40
N ASP A 124 -10.06 -18.00 -2.14
CA ASP A 124 -10.51 -16.89 -2.97
C ASP A 124 -9.47 -15.77 -2.96
N ILE A 125 -9.05 -15.32 -1.76
CA ILE A 125 -8.06 -14.26 -1.58
C ILE A 125 -6.76 -14.60 -2.31
N LYS A 126 -6.26 -15.82 -2.13
CA LYS A 126 -5.08 -16.31 -2.85
C LYS A 126 -5.26 -16.24 -4.36
N SER A 127 -6.39 -16.71 -4.87
CA SER A 127 -6.67 -16.74 -6.31
C SER A 127 -6.75 -15.34 -6.91
N LEU A 128 -7.31 -14.38 -6.18
CA LEU A 128 -7.35 -12.98 -6.61
C LEU A 128 -5.95 -12.38 -6.71
N LEU A 129 -5.13 -12.58 -5.67
CA LEU A 129 -3.76 -12.07 -5.62
C LEU A 129 -2.85 -12.74 -6.66
N ASP A 130 -3.00 -14.04 -6.87
CA ASP A 130 -2.25 -14.79 -7.88
C ASP A 130 -2.53 -14.30 -9.30
N ALA A 131 -3.75 -13.84 -9.56
CA ALA A 131 -4.19 -13.34 -10.86
C ALA A 131 -3.66 -11.94 -11.18
N LEU A 132 -3.32 -11.12 -10.16
CA LEU A 132 -2.79 -9.78 -10.39
C LEU A 132 -1.39 -9.84 -11.02
N PRO A 133 -1.09 -8.96 -12.00
CA PRO A 133 0.27 -8.77 -12.48
C PRO A 133 1.14 -8.12 -11.38
N GLY A 134 2.47 -8.17 -11.55
CA GLY A 134 3.40 -7.54 -10.62
C GLY A 134 3.70 -8.37 -9.38
N ARG A 135 4.32 -7.73 -8.40
CA ARG A 135 4.87 -8.33 -7.16
C ARG A 135 4.63 -7.42 -5.96
N ASN A 136 4.90 -7.96 -4.75
CA ASN A 136 4.79 -7.21 -3.50
C ASN A 136 3.38 -6.65 -3.26
N HIS A 137 2.33 -7.45 -3.54
CA HIS A 137 0.98 -7.07 -3.17
C HIS A 137 0.81 -7.17 -1.67
N PHE A 138 0.32 -6.11 -1.06
CA PHE A 138 0.11 -6.05 0.39
C PHE A 138 -1.29 -6.54 0.77
N VAL A 139 -1.38 -7.32 1.83
CA VAL A 139 -2.65 -7.73 2.44
C VAL A 139 -2.57 -7.53 3.95
N LEU A 140 -3.46 -6.71 4.48
CA LEU A 140 -3.76 -6.63 5.91
C LEU A 140 -5.05 -7.39 6.20
N ASN A 141 -5.01 -8.29 7.18
CA ASN A 141 -6.20 -8.94 7.71
C ASN A 141 -6.29 -8.75 9.22
N THR A 142 -7.22 -7.91 9.66
CA THR A 142 -7.38 -7.55 11.08
C THR A 142 -8.32 -8.47 11.84
N SER A 143 -8.89 -9.48 11.19
CA SER A 143 -9.91 -10.35 11.80
C SER A 143 -9.32 -11.37 12.78
N SER A 144 -10.17 -11.90 13.64
CA SER A 144 -9.87 -13.12 14.40
C SER A 144 -9.53 -14.26 13.44
N THR A 145 -8.71 -15.21 13.88
CA THR A 145 -8.24 -16.37 13.10
C THR A 145 -7.50 -16.04 11.79
N SER A 146 -7.17 -14.78 11.54
CA SER A 146 -6.53 -14.30 10.30
C SER A 146 -5.20 -14.98 9.98
N GLY A 147 -4.49 -15.49 11.00
CA GLY A 147 -3.28 -16.28 10.81
C GLY A 147 -3.49 -17.55 9.99
N ALA A 148 -4.67 -18.18 10.09
CA ALA A 148 -5.00 -19.32 9.23
C ALA A 148 -5.04 -18.96 7.75
N MET A 149 -5.47 -17.73 7.40
CA MET A 149 -5.40 -17.24 6.02
C MET A 149 -3.96 -17.22 5.52
N VAL A 150 -3.03 -16.70 6.34
CA VAL A 150 -1.60 -16.61 5.98
C VAL A 150 -1.02 -18.01 5.77
N GLU A 151 -1.30 -18.97 6.68
CA GLU A 151 -0.87 -20.35 6.55
C GLU A 151 -1.39 -21.01 5.27
N LEU A 152 -2.67 -20.80 4.93
CA LEU A 152 -3.29 -21.36 3.72
C LEU A 152 -2.77 -20.72 2.42
N ILE A 153 -2.44 -19.43 2.44
CA ILE A 153 -1.88 -18.75 1.26
C ILE A 153 -0.42 -19.16 1.02
N THR A 154 0.39 -19.18 2.08
CA THR A 154 1.84 -19.43 1.97
C THR A 154 2.20 -20.91 1.99
N GLY A 155 1.36 -21.76 2.54
CA GLY A 155 1.66 -23.16 2.82
C GLY A 155 2.66 -23.34 3.99
N VAL A 156 2.98 -22.28 4.73
CA VAL A 156 3.95 -22.27 5.82
C VAL A 156 3.21 -22.05 7.15
N PRO A 157 3.31 -22.98 8.11
CA PRO A 157 2.73 -22.81 9.43
C PRO A 157 3.29 -21.60 10.17
N ALA A 158 2.49 -21.04 11.08
CA ALA A 158 2.94 -19.98 11.96
C ALA A 158 4.16 -20.40 12.78
N PRO A 159 5.12 -19.48 13.07
CA PRO A 159 6.22 -19.76 14.00
C PRO A 159 5.66 -20.13 15.38
N ARG A 160 6.36 -21.03 16.07
CA ARG A 160 6.09 -21.32 17.48
C ARG A 160 6.74 -20.23 18.33
N ASP A 161 6.27 -20.07 19.58
CA ASP A 161 6.74 -19.05 20.51
C ASP A 161 8.26 -19.00 20.73
N ASP A 162 8.93 -20.15 20.54
CA ASP A 162 10.36 -20.34 20.75
C ASP A 162 11.17 -20.49 19.45
N ALA A 163 10.52 -20.38 18.31
CA ALA A 163 11.16 -20.55 17.00
C ALA A 163 11.31 -19.18 16.30
N GLU A 164 12.54 -18.91 15.85
CA GLU A 164 12.79 -17.84 14.89
C GLU A 164 11.88 -18.05 13.67
N ALA A 165 11.21 -16.99 13.21
CA ALA A 165 10.36 -17.11 12.04
C ALA A 165 11.16 -17.76 10.91
N PRO A 166 10.65 -18.81 10.23
CA PRO A 166 11.39 -19.42 9.15
C PRO A 166 11.78 -18.35 8.15
N ALA A 167 13.06 -18.34 7.77
CA ALA A 167 13.54 -17.42 6.73
C ALA A 167 12.60 -17.56 5.53
N ASP A 168 11.95 -16.46 5.20
CA ASP A 168 10.89 -16.47 4.21
C ASP A 168 11.46 -16.81 2.85
N SER A 169 11.22 -18.04 2.41
CA SER A 169 11.51 -18.51 1.06
C SER A 169 10.31 -18.33 0.12
N SER A 170 9.22 -17.79 0.64
CA SER A 170 7.97 -17.75 -0.07
C SER A 170 7.67 -16.37 -0.59
N THR A 171 7.69 -16.26 -1.83
CA THR A 171 6.95 -15.34 -2.68
C THR A 171 7.27 -13.86 -2.48
N ASP A 172 8.17 -13.35 -3.30
CA ASP A 172 8.28 -11.92 -3.61
C ASP A 172 6.96 -11.31 -4.14
N LYS A 173 5.89 -12.12 -4.16
CA LYS A 173 4.58 -11.72 -4.68
C LYS A 173 3.67 -11.11 -3.61
N TYR A 174 3.77 -11.55 -2.35
CA TYR A 174 2.87 -11.13 -1.28
C TYR A 174 3.62 -10.58 -0.07
N LEU A 175 3.04 -9.55 0.52
CA LEU A 175 3.38 -9.02 1.82
C LEU A 175 2.13 -9.12 2.69
N LEU A 176 2.11 -10.06 3.65
CA LEU A 176 0.93 -10.42 4.40
C LEU A 176 1.06 -10.03 5.87
N VAL A 177 0.09 -9.29 6.38
CA VAL A 177 -0.04 -8.97 7.82
C VAL A 177 -1.36 -9.54 8.33
N ALA A 178 -1.30 -10.29 9.42
CA ALA A 178 -2.45 -10.83 10.11
C ALA A 178 -2.44 -10.45 11.60
N ALA A 179 -3.62 -10.16 12.15
CA ALA A 179 -3.79 -9.81 13.56
C ALA A 179 -3.56 -11.00 14.50
N THR A 180 -3.64 -12.22 13.99
CA THR A 180 -3.48 -13.45 14.80
C THR A 180 -2.39 -14.35 14.25
N ARG A 181 -1.81 -15.19 15.13
CA ARG A 181 -0.78 -16.13 14.74
C ARG A 181 -1.33 -17.29 13.90
N ASN A 182 -2.50 -17.80 14.24
CA ASN A 182 -3.10 -18.99 13.60
C ASN A 182 -4.62 -19.00 13.77
N GLY A 183 -5.27 -20.06 13.27
CA GLY A 183 -6.72 -20.24 13.35
C GLY A 183 -7.29 -20.55 14.74
N ASN A 184 -6.47 -20.70 15.78
CA ASN A 184 -6.93 -20.95 17.15
C ASN A 184 -7.18 -19.69 17.94
N GLU A 185 -6.65 -18.54 17.52
CA GLU A 185 -6.88 -17.24 18.15
C GLU A 185 -8.20 -16.64 17.65
N ARG A 186 -9.28 -16.95 18.37
CA ARG A 186 -10.68 -16.70 17.95
C ARG A 186 -11.31 -15.46 18.59
N ASN A 187 -10.61 -14.80 19.50
CA ASN A 187 -11.10 -13.58 20.13
C ASN A 187 -11.10 -12.41 19.15
N ALA A 188 -11.93 -11.40 19.43
CA ALA A 188 -11.84 -10.13 18.73
C ALA A 188 -10.45 -9.52 18.97
N THR A 189 -9.90 -8.92 17.92
CA THR A 189 -8.53 -8.40 17.92
C THR A 189 -8.49 -6.90 18.19
N HIS A 190 -7.41 -6.45 18.82
CA HIS A 190 -7.08 -5.03 19.01
C HIS A 190 -6.11 -4.52 17.95
N PHE A 191 -5.40 -5.43 17.28
CA PHE A 191 -4.34 -5.12 16.33
C PHE A 191 -4.78 -4.15 15.24
N GLY A 192 -5.97 -4.36 14.65
CA GLY A 192 -6.48 -3.50 13.57
C GLY A 192 -6.64 -2.04 13.97
N ARG A 193 -7.05 -1.76 15.22
CA ARG A 193 -7.14 -0.40 15.75
C ARG A 193 -5.76 0.26 15.81
N TYR A 194 -4.78 -0.42 16.40
CA TYR A 194 -3.43 0.12 16.54
C TYR A 194 -2.70 0.22 15.21
N PHE A 195 -2.97 -0.70 14.27
CA PHE A 195 -2.43 -0.60 12.92
C PHE A 195 -2.98 0.65 12.19
N ALA A 196 -4.28 0.93 12.31
CA ALA A 196 -4.86 2.15 11.76
C ALA A 196 -4.28 3.41 12.43
N GLU A 197 -4.10 3.40 13.77
CA GLU A 197 -3.49 4.51 14.51
C GLU A 197 -2.06 4.81 14.02
N ALA A 198 -1.26 3.78 13.75
CA ALA A 198 0.10 3.91 13.24
C ALA A 198 0.16 4.76 11.96
N LEU A 199 -0.84 4.65 11.07
CA LEU A 199 -0.84 5.33 9.77
C LEU A 199 -0.89 6.85 9.86
N SER A 200 -1.20 7.42 11.02
CA SER A 200 -1.24 8.85 11.27
C SER A 200 -0.36 9.29 12.46
N SER A 201 0.43 8.37 13.03
CA SER A 201 1.24 8.62 14.22
C SER A 201 2.69 8.92 13.86
N GLU A 202 3.20 10.08 14.33
CA GLU A 202 4.63 10.40 14.24
C GLU A 202 5.50 9.43 15.07
N ASP A 203 4.93 8.78 16.07
CA ASP A 203 5.64 7.80 16.92
C ASP A 203 5.88 6.48 16.16
N ALA A 204 5.08 6.19 15.13
CA ALA A 204 5.27 5.04 14.27
C ALA A 204 6.39 5.26 13.22
N ASP A 205 6.67 6.51 12.84
CA ASP A 205 7.75 6.88 11.90
C ASP A 205 9.12 6.79 12.60
N ILE A 206 9.66 5.59 12.70
CA ILE A 206 10.92 5.31 13.41
C ILE A 206 12.12 5.90 12.68
N ASN A 207 12.12 5.88 11.35
CA ASN A 207 13.22 6.36 10.54
C ASN A 207 13.13 7.87 10.19
N LYS A 208 12.03 8.54 10.60
CA LYS A 208 11.76 9.98 10.45
C LYS A 208 11.76 10.46 9.00
N ASN A 209 11.26 9.62 8.10
CA ASN A 209 11.15 9.95 6.68
C ASN A 209 9.77 10.51 6.27
N ASN A 210 8.86 10.66 7.23
CA ASN A 210 7.46 11.09 7.09
C ASN A 210 6.59 10.13 6.25
N ASN A 211 7.04 8.89 6.05
CA ASN A 211 6.26 7.82 5.47
C ASN A 211 6.12 6.69 6.49
N ILE A 212 4.95 6.13 6.61
CA ILE A 212 4.74 4.94 7.42
C ILE A 212 4.78 3.72 6.50
N SER A 213 5.79 2.89 6.69
CA SER A 213 5.92 1.61 5.99
C SER A 213 5.08 0.50 6.63
N VAL A 214 4.89 -0.61 5.93
CA VAL A 214 4.25 -1.81 6.50
C VAL A 214 5.00 -2.29 7.73
N GLN A 215 6.34 -2.26 7.73
CA GLN A 215 7.15 -2.68 8.88
C GLN A 215 6.87 -1.78 10.10
N GLU A 216 6.90 -0.48 9.92
CA GLU A 216 6.68 0.48 11.00
C GLU A 216 5.26 0.40 11.56
N ALA A 217 4.24 0.30 10.71
CA ALA A 217 2.86 0.12 11.16
C ALA A 217 2.67 -1.20 11.91
N TYR A 218 3.29 -2.28 11.44
CA TYR A 218 3.26 -3.58 12.10
C TYR A 218 3.93 -3.55 13.47
N ASP A 219 5.16 -3.02 13.56
CA ASP A 219 5.93 -2.96 14.80
C ASP A 219 5.23 -2.09 15.85
N TYR A 220 4.71 -0.93 15.44
CA TYR A 220 3.90 -0.06 16.31
C TYR A 220 2.67 -0.81 16.84
N ALA A 221 1.87 -1.41 15.95
CA ALA A 221 0.66 -2.10 16.34
C ALA A 221 0.94 -3.30 17.26
N ALA A 222 1.96 -4.10 16.96
CA ALA A 222 2.35 -5.24 17.79
C ALA A 222 2.76 -4.80 19.21
N LEU A 223 3.55 -3.73 19.32
CA LEU A 223 3.95 -3.16 20.59
C LEU A 223 2.76 -2.64 21.41
N GLN A 224 1.81 -1.95 20.76
CA GLN A 224 0.61 -1.44 21.43
C GLN A 224 -0.32 -2.57 21.91
N VAL A 225 -0.43 -3.66 21.15
CA VAL A 225 -1.17 -4.85 21.58
C VAL A 225 -0.53 -5.50 22.81
N GLU A 226 0.80 -5.64 22.83
CA GLU A 226 1.53 -6.16 24.00
C GLU A 226 1.31 -5.28 25.23
N ALA A 227 1.41 -3.97 25.07
CA ALA A 227 1.15 -2.99 26.14
C ALA A 227 -0.29 -3.09 26.67
N TYR A 228 -1.28 -3.20 25.79
CA TYR A 228 -2.68 -3.36 26.17
C TYR A 228 -2.91 -4.55 27.10
N PHE A 229 -2.40 -5.74 26.76
CA PHE A 229 -2.56 -6.93 27.57
C PHE A 229 -1.76 -6.85 28.88
N THR A 230 -0.58 -6.26 28.84
CA THR A 230 0.26 -6.03 30.03
C THR A 230 -0.44 -5.10 31.04
N ASP A 231 -0.96 -3.98 30.58
CA ASP A 231 -1.66 -2.97 31.40
C ASP A 231 -2.97 -3.53 31.97
N ALA A 232 -3.65 -4.39 31.20
CA ALA A 232 -4.84 -5.10 31.67
C ALA A 232 -4.53 -6.24 32.66
N GLY A 233 -3.26 -6.61 32.84
CA GLY A 233 -2.84 -7.75 33.67
C GLY A 233 -3.40 -9.08 33.18
N SER A 234 -3.63 -9.22 31.87
CA SER A 234 -4.23 -10.38 31.24
C SER A 234 -3.26 -11.06 30.26
N LEU A 235 -3.52 -12.32 29.98
CA LEU A 235 -2.77 -13.05 28.94
C LEU A 235 -3.17 -12.53 27.55
N ALA A 236 -2.18 -12.37 26.67
CA ALA A 236 -2.43 -12.04 25.29
C ALA A 236 -3.25 -13.14 24.59
N THR A 237 -4.29 -12.74 23.88
CA THR A 237 -5.18 -13.64 23.12
C THR A 237 -5.04 -13.48 21.62
N GLU A 238 -4.14 -12.60 21.20
CA GLU A 238 -3.78 -12.36 19.79
C GLU A 238 -2.27 -12.14 19.68
N HIS A 239 -1.68 -12.66 18.62
CA HIS A 239 -0.27 -12.50 18.28
C HIS A 239 -0.18 -12.28 16.79
N SER A 240 0.08 -11.06 16.39
CA SER A 240 0.16 -10.68 14.98
C SER A 240 1.35 -11.34 14.29
N GLN A 241 1.27 -11.45 12.95
CA GLN A 241 2.38 -11.92 12.13
C GLN A 241 2.51 -11.10 10.86
N LEU A 242 3.77 -10.97 10.41
CA LEU A 242 4.16 -10.37 9.14
C LEU A 242 4.90 -11.43 8.31
N ARG A 243 4.56 -11.57 7.03
CA ARG A 243 5.16 -12.51 6.09
C ARG A 243 5.41 -11.82 4.76
N GLY A 244 6.52 -12.18 4.11
CA GLY A 244 6.96 -11.62 2.85
C GLY A 244 8.13 -10.67 3.00
N SER A 245 8.68 -10.21 1.90
CA SER A 245 9.82 -9.31 1.84
C SER A 245 9.39 -7.88 1.45
N GLY A 246 10.22 -6.88 1.78
CA GLY A 246 9.97 -5.51 1.36
C GLY A 246 9.03 -4.71 2.26
N ALA A 247 8.72 -5.18 3.48
CA ALA A 247 7.84 -4.47 4.42
C ALA A 247 8.32 -3.06 4.78
N ALA A 248 9.63 -2.86 4.90
CA ALA A 248 10.21 -1.54 5.20
C ALA A 248 10.24 -0.59 3.99
N GLN A 249 9.97 -1.09 2.78
CA GLN A 249 9.94 -0.31 1.54
C GLN A 249 8.52 -0.11 0.99
N PHE A 250 7.51 -0.76 1.57
CA PHE A 250 6.12 -0.59 1.15
C PHE A 250 5.45 0.48 2.02
N SER A 251 5.23 1.67 1.48
CA SER A 251 4.57 2.78 2.18
C SER A 251 3.06 2.56 2.27
N LEU A 252 2.50 2.88 3.44
CA LEU A 252 1.06 2.83 3.75
C LEU A 252 0.43 4.19 3.96
N SER A 253 1.22 5.22 4.30
CA SER A 253 0.76 6.61 4.44
C SER A 253 1.93 7.58 4.38
N ARG A 254 1.60 8.86 4.13
CA ARG A 254 2.52 10.00 4.27
C ARG A 254 1.99 10.94 5.32
N LEU A 255 2.77 11.17 6.39
CA LEU A 255 2.35 12.01 7.52
C LEU A 255 2.24 13.50 7.15
N ASN A 256 3.09 13.95 6.23
CA ASN A 256 3.11 15.34 5.74
C ASN A 256 2.49 15.47 4.34
N ALA A 257 1.55 14.60 3.99
CA ALA A 257 0.77 14.80 2.77
C ALA A 257 0.01 16.13 2.91
N ILE A 258 0.38 17.10 2.10
CA ILE A 258 -0.31 18.38 2.07
C ILE A 258 -1.65 18.11 1.39
N GLU A 259 -2.74 18.12 2.18
CA GLU A 259 -4.06 18.27 1.59
C GLU A 259 -4.08 19.60 0.85
N LEU A 260 -4.09 19.51 -0.47
CA LEU A 260 -4.25 20.70 -1.30
C LEU A 260 -5.62 21.28 -1.03
N ALA A 261 -5.63 22.48 -0.44
CA ALA A 261 -6.87 23.23 -0.34
C ALA A 261 -7.47 23.39 -1.75
N PRO A 262 -8.80 23.40 -1.89
CA PRO A 262 -9.46 23.54 -3.22
C PRO A 262 -9.01 24.76 -4.02
N ASP A 263 -8.41 25.73 -3.36
CA ASP A 263 -7.86 26.98 -3.89
C ASP A 263 -6.32 27.05 -3.88
N ALA A 264 -5.66 25.89 -3.71
CA ALA A 264 -4.20 25.82 -3.74
C ALA A 264 -3.63 26.33 -5.06
N ASP A 265 -2.47 26.99 -4.97
CA ASP A 265 -1.74 27.44 -6.16
C ASP A 265 -1.47 26.23 -7.09
N PRO A 266 -1.92 26.28 -8.36
CA PRO A 266 -1.72 25.19 -9.31
C PRO A 266 -0.25 24.78 -9.47
N LEU A 267 0.70 25.73 -9.31
CA LEU A 267 2.12 25.44 -9.37
C LEU A 267 2.56 24.59 -8.17
N ILE A 268 2.09 24.93 -6.96
CA ILE A 268 2.40 24.15 -5.75
C ILE A 268 1.79 22.74 -5.87
N ALA A 269 0.55 22.62 -6.38
CA ALA A 269 -0.09 21.35 -6.63
C ALA A 269 0.77 20.46 -7.55
N GLN A 270 1.20 20.99 -8.68
CA GLN A 270 2.05 20.27 -9.63
C GLN A 270 3.40 19.85 -9.01
N LEU A 271 4.05 20.74 -8.25
CA LEU A 271 5.33 20.44 -7.62
C LEU A 271 5.20 19.32 -6.56
N LEU A 272 4.09 19.28 -5.85
CA LEU A 272 3.80 18.21 -4.88
C LEU A 272 3.50 16.87 -5.56
N GLU A 273 2.80 16.88 -6.69
CA GLU A 273 2.64 15.67 -7.51
C GLU A 273 3.98 15.16 -8.04
N GLU A 274 4.84 16.05 -8.54
CA GLU A 274 6.21 15.69 -8.97
C GLU A 274 7.03 15.10 -7.81
N ARG A 275 6.89 15.64 -6.59
CA ARG A 275 7.55 15.11 -5.39
C ARG A 275 7.06 13.71 -5.03
N GLN A 276 5.75 13.51 -5.05
CA GLN A 276 5.14 12.21 -4.79
C GLN A 276 5.64 11.16 -5.80
N ALA A 277 5.76 11.56 -7.07
CA ALA A 277 6.30 10.71 -8.12
C ALA A 277 7.74 10.28 -7.85
N LEU A 278 8.58 11.18 -7.35
CA LEU A 278 9.97 10.86 -6.99
C LEU A 278 10.06 9.93 -5.77
N ASP A 279 9.23 10.15 -4.76
CA ASP A 279 9.20 9.29 -3.58
C ASP A 279 8.83 7.84 -3.96
N THR A 280 7.85 7.67 -4.84
CA THR A 280 7.48 6.35 -5.39
C THR A 280 8.65 5.70 -6.15
N GLN A 281 9.39 6.47 -6.98
CA GLN A 281 10.56 5.94 -7.70
C GLN A 281 11.68 5.50 -6.74
N VAL A 282 11.87 6.18 -5.61
CA VAL A 282 12.82 5.75 -4.57
C VAL A 282 12.40 4.43 -3.96
N GLU A 283 11.13 4.26 -3.61
CA GLU A 283 10.60 2.99 -3.08
C GLU A 283 10.77 1.83 -4.07
N GLU A 284 10.41 2.03 -5.33
CA GLU A 284 10.58 1.04 -6.40
C GLU A 284 12.06 0.64 -6.57
N LEU A 285 12.96 1.61 -6.56
CA LEU A 285 14.38 1.36 -6.65
C LEU A 285 14.89 0.53 -5.46
N GLN A 286 14.40 0.82 -4.25
CA GLN A 286 14.74 0.07 -3.04
C GLN A 286 14.25 -1.38 -3.10
N LEU A 287 13.04 -1.63 -3.58
CA LEU A 287 12.50 -2.97 -3.78
C LEU A 287 13.32 -3.79 -4.78
N ARG A 288 13.86 -3.14 -5.80
CA ARG A 288 14.68 -3.76 -6.84
C ARG A 288 16.18 -3.82 -6.51
N ARG A 289 16.58 -3.47 -5.29
CA ARG A 289 17.98 -3.42 -4.89
C ARG A 289 18.73 -4.74 -5.13
N SER A 290 18.08 -5.88 -4.89
CA SER A 290 18.69 -7.21 -5.10
C SER A 290 18.88 -7.59 -6.58
N GLU A 291 18.14 -6.96 -7.49
CA GLU A 291 18.19 -7.19 -8.93
C GLU A 291 19.28 -6.33 -9.59
N LEU A 292 19.65 -5.23 -8.96
CA LEU A 292 20.62 -4.26 -9.46
C LEU A 292 22.01 -4.52 -8.86
N GLY A 293 23.05 -4.34 -9.65
CA GLY A 293 24.40 -4.27 -9.10
C GLY A 293 24.56 -3.04 -8.19
N ASN A 294 25.35 -3.17 -7.11
CA ASN A 294 25.48 -2.11 -6.09
C ASN A 294 25.86 -0.74 -6.68
N THR A 295 26.72 -0.70 -7.70
CA THR A 295 27.11 0.56 -8.35
C THR A 295 25.96 1.21 -9.08
N GLU A 296 25.14 0.44 -9.80
CA GLU A 296 24.00 0.96 -10.54
C GLU A 296 22.89 1.40 -9.60
N TYR A 297 22.60 0.63 -8.55
CA TYR A 297 21.68 1.01 -7.49
C TYR A 297 22.05 2.36 -6.87
N LEU A 298 23.31 2.52 -6.42
CA LEU A 298 23.77 3.77 -5.79
C LEU A 298 23.74 4.95 -6.76
N ARG A 299 24.03 4.75 -8.04
CA ARG A 299 23.94 5.79 -9.07
C ARG A 299 22.51 6.29 -9.23
N GLN A 300 21.54 5.37 -9.38
CA GLN A 300 20.13 5.71 -9.52
C GLN A 300 19.58 6.37 -8.26
N LEU A 301 19.91 5.84 -7.07
CA LEU A 301 19.49 6.43 -5.80
C LEU A 301 20.00 7.86 -5.63
N GLN A 302 21.28 8.10 -5.96
CA GLN A 302 21.86 9.45 -5.90
C GLN A 302 21.14 10.42 -6.85
N GLU A 303 20.80 10.00 -8.05
CA GLU A 303 20.06 10.81 -9.01
C GLU A 303 18.67 11.21 -8.48
N LEU A 304 17.93 10.24 -7.91
CA LEU A 304 16.61 10.50 -7.34
C LEU A 304 16.69 11.44 -6.13
N ILE A 305 17.65 11.24 -5.22
CA ILE A 305 17.86 12.10 -4.04
C ILE A 305 18.15 13.55 -4.47
N LEU A 306 19.00 13.75 -5.46
CA LEU A 306 19.30 15.10 -5.95
C LEU A 306 18.07 15.77 -6.55
N ARG A 307 17.28 15.07 -7.36
CA ARG A 307 16.03 15.58 -7.92
C ARG A 307 15.01 15.92 -6.83
N THR A 308 14.92 15.10 -5.79
CA THR A 308 14.05 15.35 -4.64
C THR A 308 14.46 16.61 -3.87
N ALA A 309 15.78 16.82 -3.67
CA ALA A 309 16.28 18.03 -3.02
C ALA A 309 16.00 19.29 -3.84
N GLU A 310 16.26 19.29 -5.16
CA GLU A 310 15.95 20.40 -6.06
C GLU A 310 14.45 20.73 -6.07
N LEU A 311 13.60 19.70 -6.05
CA LEU A 311 12.15 19.89 -6.03
C LEU A 311 11.66 20.45 -4.70
N THR A 312 12.27 20.05 -3.58
CA THR A 312 11.97 20.60 -2.25
C THR A 312 12.27 22.09 -2.20
N GLU A 313 13.44 22.54 -2.71
CA GLU A 313 13.78 23.96 -2.80
C GLU A 313 12.76 24.75 -3.65
N ARG A 314 12.28 24.17 -4.76
CA ARG A 314 11.25 24.79 -5.61
C ARG A 314 9.90 24.91 -4.90
N ILE A 315 9.50 23.92 -4.11
CA ILE A 315 8.27 23.95 -3.31
C ILE A 315 8.38 25.05 -2.25
N GLU A 316 9.46 25.10 -1.49
CA GLU A 316 9.70 26.13 -0.48
C GLU A 316 9.69 27.55 -1.06
N ALA A 317 10.33 27.73 -2.21
CA ALA A 317 10.33 29.02 -2.91
C ALA A 317 8.92 29.43 -3.38
N ALA A 318 8.11 28.49 -3.88
CA ALA A 318 6.74 28.76 -4.31
C ALA A 318 5.83 29.10 -3.12
N GLN A 319 5.97 28.39 -2.00
CA GLN A 319 5.23 28.70 -0.77
C GLN A 319 5.62 30.02 -0.15
N GLY A 320 6.91 30.36 -0.16
CA GLY A 320 7.42 31.65 0.35
C GLY A 320 6.92 32.88 -0.46
N THR A 321 6.66 32.70 -1.75
CA THR A 321 6.09 33.76 -2.60
C THR A 321 4.58 33.94 -2.41
N SER A 322 3.85 32.87 -2.10
CA SER A 322 2.40 32.90 -1.80
C SER A 322 2.09 33.59 -0.46
N GLY A 323 2.98 33.51 0.53
CA GLY A 323 2.82 34.14 1.86
C GLY A 323 3.15 35.62 1.91
N ALA A 324 3.82 36.19 0.89
CA ALA A 324 4.23 37.59 0.84
C ALA A 324 3.21 38.55 0.14
N GLY A 325 2.08 37.97 -0.32
CA GLY A 325 1.04 38.67 -1.09
C GLY A 325 -0.29 38.89 -0.34
N GLN A 326 -0.36 38.67 0.99
CA GLN A 326 -1.54 38.99 1.81
C GLN A 326 -1.32 40.24 2.66
#